data_a893793e1b18d58f4e5ebf6df7a69097
#
_entry.id   a893793e1b18d58f4e5ebf6df7a69097
#
_cell.length_a   1.000
_cell.length_b   1.000
_cell.length_c   1.000
_cell.angle_alpha   90.00
_cell.angle_beta   90.00
_cell.angle_gamma   90.00
#
_symmetry.space_group_name_H-M   'P 1'
#
loop_
_entity.id
_entity.type
_entity.pdbx_description
1 polymer ?
#
loop_
_entity_poly.entity_id
_entity_poly.type
_entity_poly.pdbx_seq_one_letter_code
_entity_poly.pdbx_strand_id
1 'polypeptide(L)'
;MATWTAIPLRNLVVNILKKRHGVVLEDELRRALKKEIGKEPSEAELNSALMQLEINGFVHVSQITRTKRRIEVVGEGREFLAVDED
;
A
#
# COMPACT_ATOMS: atom_id res chain seq x y z
N MET A 1 -25.55 1.12 1.87
CA MET A 1 -24.75 0.78 1.44
C MET A 1 -23.58 0.01 1.69
N ALA A 2 -23.70 -1.17 1.56
CA ALA A 2 -22.65 -2.07 1.81
C ALA A 2 -21.55 -2.04 0.80
N THR A 3 -21.79 -1.36 -0.29
CA THR A 3 -20.82 -1.40 -1.35
C THR A 3 -19.52 -0.71 -1.02
N TRP A 4 -19.55 0.29 -0.14
CA TRP A 4 -18.31 0.96 0.15
C TRP A 4 -17.36 0.08 0.95
N THR A 5 -17.85 -0.98 1.55
CA THR A 5 -16.96 -1.89 2.27
C THR A 5 -16.17 -2.78 1.33
N ALA A 6 -16.46 -2.74 0.06
CA ALA A 6 -15.80 -3.61 -0.89
C ALA A 6 -14.52 -3.01 -1.47
N ILE A 7 -14.06 -1.90 -0.93
CA ILE A 7 -12.82 -1.31 -1.42
C ILE A 7 -11.67 -2.28 -1.16
N PRO A 8 -10.97 -2.71 -2.21
CA PRO A 8 -9.89 -3.66 -2.01
C PRO A 8 -8.76 -3.06 -1.18
N LEU A 9 -8.14 -3.91 -0.38
CA LEU A 9 -7.06 -3.46 0.46
C LEU A 9 -5.93 -2.84 -0.35
N ARG A 10 -5.65 -3.38 -1.53
CA ARG A 10 -4.57 -2.84 -2.35
C ARG A 10 -4.82 -1.39 -2.75
N ASN A 11 -6.09 -1.02 -2.94
CA ASN A 11 -6.40 0.37 -3.27
C ASN A 11 -6.12 1.30 -2.11
N LEU A 12 -6.39 0.85 -0.89
CA LEU A 12 -6.07 1.63 0.29
C LEU A 12 -4.56 1.78 0.45
N VAL A 13 -3.82 0.73 0.13
CA VAL A 13 -2.36 0.80 0.18
C VAL A 13 -1.84 1.85 -0.79
N VAL A 14 -2.38 1.86 -2.01
CA VAL A 14 -1.95 2.83 -3.00
C VAL A 14 -2.26 4.25 -2.54
N ASN A 15 -3.43 4.47 -1.96
CA ASN A 15 -3.79 5.79 -1.46
C ASN A 15 -2.84 6.26 -0.36
N ILE A 16 -2.46 5.36 0.51
CA ILE A 16 -1.53 5.70 1.58
C ILE A 16 -0.16 6.04 1.00
N LEU A 17 0.27 5.27 0.02
CA LEU A 17 1.55 5.54 -0.64
C LEU A 17 1.55 6.92 -1.29
N LYS A 18 0.43 7.30 -1.90
CA LYS A 18 0.34 8.63 -2.49
C LYS A 18 0.52 9.71 -1.43
N LYS A 19 -0.09 9.54 -0.28
CA LYS A 19 0.02 10.52 0.79
C LYS A 19 1.42 10.56 1.37
N ARG A 20 2.19 9.50 1.23
CA ARG A 20 3.53 9.42 1.76
C ARG A 20 4.59 9.59 0.70
N HIS A 21 4.23 10.20 -0.42
CA HIS A 21 5.18 10.50 -1.50
C HIS A 21 5.82 9.26 -2.10
N GLY A 22 5.10 8.16 -2.07
CA GLY A 22 5.51 6.96 -2.78
C GLY A 22 6.36 5.98 -2.00
N VAL A 23 6.66 6.25 -0.74
CA VAL A 23 7.48 5.35 0.07
C VAL A 23 6.90 5.25 1.47
N VAL A 24 6.83 4.04 2.00
CA VAL A 24 6.34 3.84 3.35
C VAL A 24 6.97 2.57 3.92
N LEU A 25 7.22 2.59 5.22
CA LEU A 25 7.65 1.37 5.91
C LEU A 25 6.43 0.55 6.27
N GLU A 26 6.61 -0.75 6.36
CA GLU A 26 5.48 -1.64 6.62
C GLU A 26 4.75 -1.28 7.92
N ASP A 27 5.49 -0.94 8.95
CA ASP A 27 4.87 -0.58 10.23
C ASP A 27 3.99 0.64 10.08
N GLU A 28 4.46 1.62 9.32
CA GLU A 28 3.68 2.83 9.08
C GLU A 28 2.44 2.51 8.25
N LEU A 29 2.61 1.64 7.28
CA LEU A 29 1.49 1.24 6.44
C LEU A 29 0.41 0.55 7.26
N ARG A 30 0.81 -0.35 8.16
CA ARG A 30 -0.16 -1.04 9.00
C ARG A 30 -0.93 -0.07 9.89
N ARG A 31 -0.24 0.91 10.45
CA ARG A 31 -0.91 1.89 11.29
C ARG A 31 -1.88 2.74 10.49
N ALA A 32 -1.49 3.14 9.29
CA ALA A 32 -2.36 3.92 8.45
C ALA A 32 -3.59 3.12 8.03
N LEU A 33 -3.39 1.85 7.69
CA LEU A 33 -4.51 1.00 7.32
C LEU A 33 -5.47 0.79 8.48
N LYS A 34 -4.92 0.63 9.68
CA LYS A 34 -5.76 0.48 10.86
C LYS A 34 -6.65 1.71 11.05
N LYS A 35 -6.09 2.88 10.78
CA LYS A 35 -6.88 4.11 10.88
C LYS A 35 -7.98 4.15 9.85
N GLU A 36 -7.67 3.75 8.62
CA GLU A 36 -8.65 3.82 7.55
C GLU A 36 -9.75 2.80 7.68
N ILE A 37 -9.39 1.58 8.10
CA ILE A 37 -10.33 0.47 8.13
C ILE A 37 -11.00 0.32 9.48
N GLY A 38 -10.32 0.75 10.54
CA GLY A 38 -10.81 0.56 11.90
C GLY A 38 -10.24 -0.66 12.58
N LYS A 39 -9.47 -1.46 11.87
CA LYS A 39 -8.80 -2.62 12.43
C LYS A 39 -7.56 -2.91 11.63
N GLU A 40 -6.63 -3.61 12.24
CA GLU A 40 -5.39 -3.94 11.57
C GLU A 40 -5.63 -5.12 10.64
N PRO A 41 -5.21 -5.02 9.38
CA PRO A 41 -5.35 -6.16 8.47
C PRO A 41 -4.44 -7.30 8.91
N SER A 42 -4.84 -8.53 8.58
CA SER A 42 -4.00 -9.67 8.88
C SER A 42 -2.74 -9.64 8.03
N GLU A 43 -1.73 -10.36 8.49
CA GLU A 43 -0.49 -10.43 7.73
C GLU A 43 -0.73 -11.03 6.35
N ALA A 44 -1.57 -12.04 6.28
CA ALA A 44 -1.87 -12.69 5.00
C ALA A 44 -2.57 -11.71 4.05
N GLU A 45 -3.50 -10.93 4.56
CA GLU A 45 -4.22 -9.97 3.74
C GLU A 45 -3.26 -8.91 3.21
N LEU A 46 -2.41 -8.40 4.08
CA LEU A 46 -1.47 -7.37 3.66
C LEU A 46 -0.47 -7.91 2.65
N ASN A 47 0.06 -9.10 2.90
CA ASN A 47 1.01 -9.71 1.98
C ASN A 47 0.39 -9.95 0.62
N SER A 48 -0.87 -10.37 0.60
CA SER A 48 -1.56 -10.61 -0.66
C SER A 48 -1.73 -9.32 -1.45
N ALA A 49 -2.11 -8.24 -0.77
CA ALA A 49 -2.28 -6.96 -1.42
C ALA A 49 -0.96 -6.45 -1.99
N LEU A 50 0.11 -6.55 -1.20
CA LEU A 50 1.42 -6.09 -1.65
C LEU A 50 1.92 -6.92 -2.82
N MET A 51 1.69 -8.23 -2.77
CA MET A 51 2.11 -9.10 -3.87
C MET A 51 1.40 -8.74 -5.16
N GLN A 52 0.11 -8.47 -5.10
CA GLN A 52 -0.63 -8.07 -6.29
C GLN A 52 -0.09 -6.79 -6.88
N LEU A 53 0.21 -5.82 -6.03
CA LEU A 53 0.75 -4.56 -6.50
C LEU A 53 2.15 -4.74 -7.08
N GLU A 54 2.93 -5.62 -6.50
CA GLU A 54 4.27 -5.89 -7.00
C GLU A 54 4.23 -6.60 -8.35
N ILE A 55 3.35 -7.57 -8.49
CA ILE A 55 3.20 -8.30 -9.75
C ILE A 55 2.75 -7.35 -10.85
N ASN A 56 1.90 -6.39 -10.52
CA ASN A 56 1.42 -5.44 -11.50
C ASN A 56 2.41 -4.30 -11.79
N GLY A 57 3.54 -4.31 -11.12
CA GLY A 57 4.57 -3.31 -11.40
C GLY A 57 4.33 -1.97 -10.74
N PHE A 58 3.44 -1.89 -9.75
CA PHE A 58 3.19 -0.63 -9.07
C PHE A 58 4.14 -0.37 -7.92
N VAL A 59 4.57 -1.40 -7.22
CA VAL A 59 5.42 -1.21 -6.05
C VAL A 59 6.57 -2.20 -6.06
N HIS A 60 7.58 -1.86 -5.29
CA HIS A 60 8.68 -2.77 -4.99
C HIS A 60 8.78 -2.89 -3.48
N VAL A 61 8.80 -4.11 -2.99
CA VAL A 61 8.90 -4.38 -1.57
C VAL A 61 10.31 -4.86 -1.28
N SER A 62 11.03 -4.16 -0.41
CA SER A 62 12.38 -4.56 -0.07
C SER A 62 12.51 -4.76 1.42
N GLN A 63 13.35 -5.72 1.78
CA GLN A 63 13.59 -6.02 3.18
C GLN A 63 14.71 -5.11 3.68
N ILE A 64 14.43 -4.32 4.70
CA ILE A 64 15.44 -3.44 5.26
C ILE A 64 16.16 -4.11 6.41
N THR A 65 15.38 -4.74 7.30
CA THR A 65 15.93 -5.53 8.38
C THR A 65 15.17 -6.84 8.42
N ARG A 66 15.51 -7.71 9.38
CA ARG A 66 14.80 -8.98 9.49
C ARG A 66 13.31 -8.83 9.65
N THR A 67 12.88 -7.77 10.29
CA THR A 67 11.47 -7.62 10.63
C THR A 67 10.82 -6.42 9.96
N LYS A 68 11.55 -5.67 9.14
CA LYS A 68 11.01 -4.45 8.55
C LYS A 68 11.16 -4.47 7.05
N ARG A 69 10.09 -4.08 6.37
CA ARG A 69 10.09 -3.97 4.92
C ARG A 69 9.74 -2.55 4.51
N ARG A 70 10.21 -2.17 3.35
CA ARG A 70 9.90 -0.87 2.77
C ARG A 70 9.13 -1.10 1.48
N ILE A 71 8.05 -0.35 1.31
CA ILE A 71 7.22 -0.42 0.12
C ILE A 71 7.42 0.88 -0.66
N GLU A 72 7.79 0.76 -1.93
CA GLU A 72 8.08 1.91 -2.74
C GLU A 72 7.33 1.82 -4.05
N VAL A 73 6.71 2.93 -4.46
CA VAL A 73 6.02 2.99 -5.74
C VAL A 73 7.05 3.06 -6.86
N VAL A 74 6.90 2.21 -7.87
CA VAL A 74 7.83 2.17 -9.01
C VAL A 74 7.03 2.00 -10.30
N GLY A 75 7.72 2.16 -11.42
CA GLY A 75 7.12 1.86 -12.71
C GLY A 75 5.82 2.59 -12.94
N GLU A 76 4.80 1.81 -13.22
CA GLU A 76 3.48 2.39 -13.51
C GLU A 76 2.89 3.11 -12.33
N GLY A 77 3.29 2.74 -11.13
CA GLY A 77 2.83 3.46 -9.96
C GLY A 77 3.34 4.89 -9.93
N ARG A 78 4.51 5.14 -10.51
CA ARG A 78 5.04 6.48 -10.57
C ARG A 78 4.19 7.39 -11.44
N GLU A 79 3.69 6.86 -12.54
CA GLU A 79 2.81 7.62 -13.39
C GLU A 79 1.55 8.00 -12.66
N PHE A 80 1.07 7.08 -11.84
CA PHE A 80 -0.12 7.34 -11.05
C PHE A 80 0.11 8.49 -10.08
N LEU A 81 1.29 8.54 -9.47
CA LEU A 81 1.63 9.63 -8.58
C LEU A 81 1.74 10.95 -9.33
N ALA A 82 2.34 10.92 -10.51
CA ALA A 82 2.53 12.13 -11.29
C ALA A 82 1.20 12.75 -11.69
N VAL A 83 0.27 11.90 -12.11
CA VAL A 83 -1.05 12.37 -12.50
C VAL A 83 -1.71 13.09 -11.34
N ASP A 84 -1.45 12.60 -10.15
CA ASP A 84 -2.11 13.14 -8.99
C ASP A 84 -1.57 14.48 -8.56
N GLU A 85 -0.45 14.89 -9.10
CA GLU A 85 0.14 16.14 -8.69
C GLU A 85 -0.47 17.35 -9.33
N ASP A 86 -1.27 17.14 -10.31
CA ASP A 86 -1.95 18.28 -10.90
C ASP A 86 -3.05 18.77 -10.03
#